data_376ddf1e2afdef3da10b618572e96927
#
_entry.id   376ddf1e2afdef3da10b618572e96927
#
_cell.length_a   1.000
_cell.length_b   1.000
_cell.length_c   1.000
_cell.angle_alpha   90.00
_cell.angle_beta   90.00
_cell.angle_gamma   90.00
#
_symmetry.space_group_name_H-M   'P 1'
#
loop_
_entity.id
_entity.type
_entity.pdbx_description
1 polymer ?
#
loop_
_entity_poly.entity_id
_entity_poly.type
_entity_poly.pdbx_seq_one_letter_code
_entity_poly.pdbx_strand_id
1 'polypeptide(L)'
;MSTFMANKANIERKWYILDAAGKPLGKTAVRAADLLRGKLKPTYTPHADCGDNVIIINAGKAVLTGKKGEQKFYRTHSGWVGGLKETPYRILMQEKPELALRVAVRGMLPKNTVGKDSLKRLHIYADANYEQQAQKPVVLE
;
A
#
# COMPACT_ATOMS: atom_id res chain seq x y z
N MET A 1 10.87 -12.77 -34.50
CA MET A 1 10.85 -11.88 -33.29
C MET A 1 9.81 -12.41 -32.32
N SER A 2 10.16 -12.69 -31.09
CA SER A 2 9.23 -13.06 -30.04
C SER A 2 8.98 -11.87 -29.12
N THR A 3 7.73 -11.59 -28.78
CA THR A 3 7.37 -10.59 -27.78
C THR A 3 7.54 -11.16 -26.38
N PHE A 4 7.94 -10.31 -25.41
CA PHE A 4 8.01 -10.73 -24.02
C PHE A 4 6.59 -10.99 -23.46
N MET A 5 6.41 -12.16 -22.86
CA MET A 5 5.19 -12.51 -22.14
C MET A 5 5.52 -12.78 -20.66
N ALA A 6 4.93 -12.01 -19.76
CA ALA A 6 5.17 -12.15 -18.34
C ALA A 6 4.59 -13.47 -17.79
N ASN A 7 5.43 -14.30 -17.19
CA ASN A 7 5.10 -15.56 -16.54
C ASN A 7 5.67 -15.59 -15.12
N LYS A 8 5.16 -16.46 -14.27
CA LYS A 8 5.72 -16.61 -12.91
C LYS A 8 7.21 -16.96 -12.88
N ALA A 9 7.73 -17.59 -13.94
CA ALA A 9 9.12 -18.00 -14.04
C ALA A 9 10.07 -16.85 -14.49
N ASN A 10 9.57 -15.84 -15.19
CA ASN A 10 10.39 -14.79 -15.78
C ASN A 10 10.18 -13.40 -15.15
N ILE A 11 9.36 -13.31 -14.11
CA ILE A 11 9.12 -12.07 -13.38
C ILE A 11 10.13 -11.95 -12.24
N GLU A 12 10.98 -10.94 -12.30
CA GLU A 12 11.89 -10.56 -11.20
C GLU A 12 11.16 -9.58 -10.26
N ARG A 13 11.21 -9.86 -8.96
CA ARG A 13 10.63 -9.01 -7.92
C ARG A 13 11.72 -8.39 -7.09
N LYS A 14 11.65 -7.07 -6.94
CA LYS A 14 12.55 -6.29 -6.07
C LYS A 14 11.81 -5.88 -4.80
N TRP A 15 12.58 -5.50 -3.79
CA TRP A 15 12.06 -4.97 -2.54
C TRP A 15 12.38 -3.49 -2.43
N TYR A 16 11.37 -2.70 -2.12
CA TYR A 16 11.49 -1.26 -1.98
C TYR A 16 10.99 -0.79 -0.64
N ILE A 17 11.67 0.20 -0.06
CA ILE A 17 11.24 0.90 1.15
C ILE A 17 10.76 2.29 0.76
N LEU A 18 9.60 2.67 1.27
CA LEU A 18 9.04 4.02 1.20
C LEU A 18 8.95 4.58 2.62
N ASP A 19 9.48 5.76 2.84
CA ASP A 19 9.33 6.48 4.10
C ASP A 19 8.09 7.40 4.01
N ALA A 20 7.15 7.20 4.93
CA ALA A 20 5.92 7.97 5.03
C ALA A 20 6.05 9.20 5.95
N ALA A 21 7.17 9.36 6.67
CA ALA A 21 7.36 10.44 7.62
C ALA A 21 7.24 11.81 6.95
N GLY A 22 6.33 12.65 7.46
CA GLY A 22 6.11 14.01 6.94
C GLY A 22 5.50 14.10 5.55
N LYS A 23 5.23 12.96 4.91
CA LYS A 23 4.62 12.92 3.57
C LYS A 23 3.10 12.73 3.67
N PRO A 24 2.33 13.32 2.72
CA PRO A 24 0.89 13.08 2.66
C PRO A 24 0.59 11.60 2.45
N LEU A 25 -0.33 11.05 3.26
CA LEU A 25 -0.73 9.64 3.22
C LEU A 25 -1.12 9.19 1.80
N GLY A 26 -1.87 10.00 1.08
CA GLY A 26 -2.32 9.68 -0.28
C GLY A 26 -1.18 9.58 -1.29
N LYS A 27 -0.17 10.47 -1.22
CA LYS A 27 0.99 10.42 -2.13
C LYS A 27 1.85 9.19 -1.90
N THR A 28 2.09 8.82 -0.64
CA THR A 28 2.80 7.58 -0.28
C THR A 28 2.03 6.36 -0.80
N ALA A 29 0.70 6.35 -0.64
CA ALA A 29 -0.15 5.26 -1.13
C ALA A 29 -0.12 5.12 -2.66
N VAL A 30 -0.08 6.21 -3.42
CA VAL A 30 0.03 6.18 -4.89
C VAL A 30 1.35 5.53 -5.32
N ARG A 31 2.48 5.97 -4.75
CA ARG A 31 3.79 5.37 -5.06
C ARG A 31 3.84 3.88 -4.73
N ALA A 32 3.30 3.50 -3.57
CA ALA A 32 3.21 2.10 -3.19
C ALA A 32 2.36 1.29 -4.17
N ALA A 33 1.21 1.80 -4.59
CA ALA A 33 0.33 1.13 -5.54
C ALA A 33 0.97 0.95 -6.92
N ASP A 34 1.70 1.95 -7.42
CA ASP A 34 2.42 1.86 -8.70
C ASP A 34 3.53 0.79 -8.67
N LEU A 35 4.27 0.69 -7.58
CA LEU A 35 5.29 -0.34 -7.38
C LEU A 35 4.69 -1.74 -7.24
N LEU A 36 3.64 -1.89 -6.43
CA LEU A 36 2.93 -3.15 -6.22
C LEU A 36 2.29 -3.69 -7.50
N ARG A 37 1.80 -2.81 -8.35
CA ARG A 37 1.22 -3.15 -9.65
C ARG A 37 2.29 -3.43 -10.71
N GLY A 38 3.49 -2.88 -10.53
CA GLY A 38 4.57 -2.98 -11.52
C GLY A 38 4.40 -2.04 -12.71
N LYS A 39 3.62 -0.97 -12.55
CA LYS A 39 3.30 -0.03 -13.63
C LYS A 39 4.52 0.67 -14.24
N LEU A 40 5.58 0.82 -13.43
CA LEU A 40 6.83 1.47 -13.86
C LEU A 40 7.79 0.54 -14.59
N LYS A 41 7.50 -0.76 -14.64
CA LYS A 41 8.33 -1.73 -15.35
C LYS A 41 8.03 -1.74 -16.84
N PRO A 42 9.06 -1.78 -17.71
CA PRO A 42 8.84 -1.92 -19.16
C PRO A 42 8.18 -3.26 -19.53
N THR A 43 8.28 -4.27 -18.65
CA THR A 43 7.68 -5.60 -18.78
C THR A 43 6.25 -5.68 -18.22
N TYR A 44 5.65 -4.55 -17.85
CA TYR A 44 4.30 -4.52 -17.30
C TYR A 44 3.28 -5.15 -18.23
N THR A 45 2.51 -6.09 -17.71
CA THR A 45 1.44 -6.77 -18.42
C THR A 45 0.18 -6.79 -17.56
N PRO A 46 -0.97 -6.26 -18.04
CA PRO A 46 -2.17 -6.11 -17.20
C PRO A 46 -2.75 -7.42 -16.66
N HIS A 47 -2.61 -8.52 -17.41
CA HIS A 47 -3.16 -9.83 -17.02
C HIS A 47 -2.27 -10.62 -16.06
N ALA A 48 -1.02 -10.22 -15.90
CA ALA A 48 -0.06 -10.90 -15.04
C ALA A 48 0.35 -10.01 -13.86
N ASP A 49 0.70 -10.64 -12.74
CA ASP A 49 1.17 -9.95 -11.55
C ASP A 49 2.67 -9.67 -11.65
N CYS A 50 3.02 -8.51 -12.20
CA CYS A 50 4.40 -8.08 -12.45
C CYS A 50 5.00 -7.21 -11.36
N GLY A 51 4.27 -6.93 -10.28
CA GLY A 51 4.67 -5.97 -9.24
C GLY A 51 5.79 -6.43 -8.33
N ASP A 52 6.33 -5.48 -7.59
CA ASP A 52 7.39 -5.66 -6.60
C ASP A 52 6.84 -5.77 -5.18
N ASN A 53 7.72 -6.04 -4.22
CA ASN A 53 7.39 -6.00 -2.81
C ASN A 53 7.66 -4.59 -2.27
N VAL A 54 6.76 -4.08 -1.44
CA VAL A 54 6.85 -2.71 -0.89
C VAL A 54 6.76 -2.75 0.61
N ILE A 55 7.69 -2.07 1.26
CA ILE A 55 7.71 -1.83 2.70
C ILE A 55 7.47 -0.33 2.91
N ILE A 56 6.49 0.02 3.72
CA ILE A 56 6.26 1.41 4.15
C ILE A 56 6.65 1.50 5.62
N ILE A 57 7.54 2.41 5.94
CA ILE A 57 7.98 2.71 7.30
C ILE A 57 7.44 4.06 7.77
N ASN A 58 7.47 4.29 9.09
CA ASN A 58 7.00 5.52 9.73
C ASN A 58 5.54 5.87 9.40
N ALA A 59 4.67 4.89 9.28
CA ALA A 59 3.26 5.11 8.98
C ALA A 59 2.56 6.03 9.99
N GLY A 60 2.96 5.98 11.27
CA GLY A 60 2.44 6.84 12.31
C GLY A 60 2.77 8.33 12.15
N LYS A 61 3.81 8.64 11.36
CA LYS A 61 4.26 10.02 11.08
C LYS A 61 3.74 10.55 9.74
N ALA A 62 2.89 9.81 9.04
CA ALA A 62 2.25 10.26 7.81
C ALA A 62 1.28 11.42 8.08
N VAL A 63 1.20 12.37 7.17
CA VAL A 63 0.40 13.58 7.33
C VAL A 63 -0.93 13.46 6.62
N LEU A 64 -2.00 13.89 7.30
CA LEU A 64 -3.32 14.11 6.70
C LEU A 64 -3.46 15.59 6.35
N THR A 65 -3.69 15.90 5.08
CA THR A 65 -3.86 17.28 4.62
C THR A 65 -5.27 17.81 4.83
N GLY A 66 -5.41 19.10 5.10
CA GLY A 66 -6.70 19.76 5.31
C GLY A 66 -7.41 19.27 6.56
N LYS A 67 -8.73 19.20 6.52
CA LYS A 67 -9.59 18.78 7.65
C LYS A 67 -9.89 17.27 7.67
N LYS A 68 -9.07 16.44 6.99
CA LYS A 68 -9.32 14.99 6.89
C LYS A 68 -9.27 14.26 8.22
N GLY A 69 -8.48 14.73 9.17
CA GLY A 69 -8.43 14.14 10.50
C GLY A 69 -9.78 14.11 11.21
N GLU A 70 -10.61 15.13 11.00
CA GLU A 70 -11.92 15.28 11.62
C GLU A 70 -13.07 14.84 10.73
N GLN A 71 -12.98 15.10 9.42
CA GLN A 71 -14.07 14.89 8.47
C GLN A 71 -14.04 13.53 7.77
N LYS A 72 -12.88 12.87 7.72
CA LYS A 72 -12.75 11.55 7.11
C LYS A 72 -12.92 10.46 8.15
N PHE A 73 -13.78 9.48 7.83
CA PHE A 73 -14.08 8.36 8.71
C PHE A 73 -13.71 7.03 8.06
N TYR A 74 -13.17 6.13 8.86
CA TYR A 74 -13.08 4.72 8.54
C TYR A 74 -14.37 4.06 8.99
N ARG A 75 -15.14 3.52 8.03
CA ARG A 75 -16.46 2.93 8.26
C ARG A 75 -16.42 1.43 8.07
N THR A 76 -17.03 0.73 9.03
CA THR A 76 -17.29 -0.71 8.95
C THR A 76 -18.74 -0.99 9.32
N HIS A 77 -19.31 -2.06 8.79
CA HIS A 77 -20.67 -2.48 9.09
C HIS A 77 -20.69 -3.98 9.41
N SER A 78 -21.36 -4.36 10.50
CA SER A 78 -21.44 -5.76 10.93
C SER A 78 -22.43 -6.62 10.15
N GLY A 79 -23.29 -6.01 9.33
CA GLY A 79 -24.39 -6.67 8.64
C GLY A 79 -25.72 -6.72 9.42
N TRP A 80 -25.71 -6.30 10.68
CA TRP A 80 -26.91 -6.19 11.52
C TRP A 80 -27.47 -4.77 11.53
N VAL A 81 -28.77 -4.63 11.83
CA VAL A 81 -29.41 -3.31 11.99
C VAL A 81 -28.65 -2.53 13.07
N GLY A 82 -28.29 -1.26 12.76
CA GLY A 82 -27.51 -0.41 13.66
C GLY A 82 -26.02 -0.79 13.80
N GLY A 83 -25.52 -1.68 12.95
CA GLY A 83 -24.13 -2.17 13.01
C GLY A 83 -23.06 -1.28 12.35
N LEU A 84 -23.38 -0.04 11.98
CA LEU A 84 -22.41 0.90 11.42
C LEU A 84 -21.44 1.38 12.52
N LYS A 85 -20.15 1.24 12.26
CA LYS A 85 -19.08 1.79 13.11
C LYS A 85 -18.28 2.80 12.32
N GLU A 86 -18.08 3.97 12.90
CA GLU A 86 -17.31 5.07 12.32
C GLU A 86 -16.17 5.47 13.23
N THR A 87 -14.96 5.52 12.71
CA THR A 87 -13.77 5.97 13.43
C THR A 87 -13.17 7.17 12.69
N PRO A 88 -13.05 8.34 13.33
CA PRO A 88 -12.38 9.49 12.73
C PRO A 88 -10.92 9.14 12.38
N TYR A 89 -10.42 9.65 11.25
CA TYR A 89 -9.04 9.36 10.84
C TYR A 89 -7.99 9.87 11.82
N ARG A 90 -8.28 10.91 12.60
CA ARG A 90 -7.41 11.38 13.68
C ARG A 90 -7.14 10.27 14.69
N ILE A 91 -8.16 9.56 15.13
CA ILE A 91 -8.04 8.44 16.09
C ILE A 91 -7.39 7.23 15.39
N LEU A 92 -7.81 6.93 14.17
CA LEU A 92 -7.25 5.81 13.40
C LEU A 92 -5.73 5.93 13.19
N MET A 93 -5.24 7.14 12.91
CA MET A 93 -3.80 7.39 12.75
C MET A 93 -3.00 7.26 14.05
N GLN A 94 -3.63 7.48 15.19
CA GLN A 94 -3.00 7.28 16.50
C GLN A 94 -2.95 5.80 16.91
N GLU A 95 -4.06 5.08 16.71
CA GLU A 95 -4.18 3.69 17.14
C GLU A 95 -3.65 2.68 16.11
N LYS A 96 -4.00 2.87 14.84
CA LYS A 96 -3.72 1.91 13.74
C LYS A 96 -3.34 2.62 12.43
N PRO A 97 -2.20 3.32 12.37
CA PRO A 97 -1.78 4.04 11.16
C PRO A 97 -1.55 3.10 9.98
N GLU A 98 -1.13 1.86 10.23
CA GLU A 98 -0.93 0.84 9.21
C GLU A 98 -2.22 0.52 8.46
N LEU A 99 -3.35 0.46 9.17
CA LEU A 99 -4.66 0.20 8.58
C LEU A 99 -5.09 1.35 7.66
N ALA A 100 -4.84 2.61 8.05
CA ALA A 100 -5.15 3.77 7.23
C ALA A 100 -4.41 3.74 5.88
N LEU A 101 -3.11 3.45 5.89
CA LEU A 101 -2.32 3.30 4.67
C LEU A 101 -2.76 2.09 3.84
N ARG A 102 -3.00 0.95 4.48
CA ARG A 102 -3.46 -0.27 3.79
C ARG A 102 -4.78 -0.06 3.05
N VAL A 103 -5.74 0.61 3.67
CA VAL A 103 -7.03 0.96 3.05
C VAL A 103 -6.84 1.90 1.86
N ALA A 104 -5.96 2.89 1.99
CA ALA A 104 -5.63 3.82 0.91
C ALA A 104 -5.01 3.10 -0.30
N VAL A 105 -4.01 2.25 -0.08
CA VAL A 105 -3.37 1.47 -1.14
C VAL A 105 -4.35 0.48 -1.79
N ARG A 106 -5.15 -0.21 -0.97
CA ARG A 106 -6.18 -1.14 -1.49
C ARG A 106 -7.18 -0.45 -2.40
N GLY A 107 -7.57 0.78 -2.09
CA GLY A 107 -8.46 1.58 -2.93
C GLY A 107 -7.84 1.98 -4.27
N MET A 108 -6.51 2.05 -4.36
CA MET A 108 -5.76 2.43 -5.57
C MET A 108 -5.35 1.23 -6.42
N LEU A 109 -5.42 0.01 -5.89
CA LEU A 109 -5.15 -1.21 -6.62
C LEU A 109 -6.39 -1.68 -7.39
N PRO A 110 -6.23 -2.44 -8.50
CA PRO A 110 -7.35 -3.04 -9.22
C PRO A 110 -8.15 -3.97 -8.30
N LYS A 111 -9.48 -3.98 -8.46
CA LYS A 111 -10.39 -4.81 -7.65
C LYS A 111 -10.61 -6.19 -8.29
N ASN A 112 -9.53 -6.87 -8.58
CA ASN A 112 -9.50 -8.22 -9.17
C ASN A 112 -8.53 -9.13 -8.40
N THR A 113 -8.35 -10.36 -8.86
CA THR A 113 -7.42 -11.33 -8.24
C THR A 113 -5.98 -10.82 -8.24
N VAL A 114 -5.52 -10.22 -9.33
CA VAL A 114 -4.17 -9.64 -9.45
C VAL A 114 -3.96 -8.53 -8.41
N GLY A 115 -4.93 -7.64 -8.23
CA GLY A 115 -4.87 -6.57 -7.22
C GLY A 115 -4.85 -7.10 -5.80
N LYS A 116 -5.59 -8.17 -5.49
CA LYS A 116 -5.57 -8.82 -4.19
C LYS A 116 -4.21 -9.46 -3.90
N ASP A 117 -3.61 -10.10 -4.89
CA ASP A 117 -2.28 -10.70 -4.75
C ASP A 117 -1.18 -9.64 -4.62
N SER A 118 -1.33 -8.51 -5.33
CA SER A 118 -0.45 -7.36 -5.18
C SER A 118 -0.48 -6.80 -3.75
N LEU A 119 -1.66 -6.71 -3.14
CA LEU A 119 -1.80 -6.21 -1.77
C LEU A 119 -1.12 -7.10 -0.72
N LYS A 120 -0.96 -8.40 -0.98
CA LYS A 120 -0.25 -9.32 -0.08
C LYS A 120 1.25 -9.00 0.03
N ARG A 121 1.82 -8.33 -0.96
CA ARG A 121 3.23 -7.92 -0.98
C ARG A 121 3.48 -6.55 -0.33
N LEU A 122 2.46 -5.95 0.26
CA LEU A 122 2.55 -4.70 1.00
C LEU A 122 2.79 -4.97 2.49
N HIS A 123 3.89 -4.47 3.00
CA HIS A 123 4.24 -4.50 4.42
C HIS A 123 4.27 -3.07 4.95
N ILE A 124 3.55 -2.79 6.03
CA ILE A 124 3.44 -1.45 6.61
C ILE A 124 3.82 -1.52 8.08
N TYR A 125 4.68 -0.62 8.50
CA TYR A 125 5.16 -0.49 9.88
C TYR A 125 4.92 0.92 10.40
N ALA A 126 4.43 1.01 11.64
CA ALA A 126 4.17 2.29 12.30
C ALA A 126 5.47 3.08 12.52
N ASP A 127 6.54 2.38 12.85
CA ASP A 127 7.87 2.90 13.13
C ASP A 127 8.86 2.69 11.98
N ALA A 128 10.13 3.05 12.21
CA ALA A 128 11.21 2.86 11.24
C ALA A 128 11.70 1.41 11.16
N ASN A 129 11.37 0.56 12.15
CA ASN A 129 11.83 -0.82 12.17
C ASN A 129 10.97 -1.70 11.28
N TYR A 130 11.61 -2.56 10.49
CA TYR A 130 10.96 -3.54 9.62
C TYR A 130 11.66 -4.90 9.73
N GLU A 131 10.92 -5.98 9.45
CA GLU A 131 11.40 -7.37 9.64
C GLU A 131 12.19 -7.91 8.44
N GLN A 132 11.97 -7.37 7.24
CA GLN A 132 12.49 -7.92 5.98
C GLN A 132 13.92 -7.44 5.64
N GLN A 133 14.79 -7.36 6.64
CA GLN A 133 16.18 -6.89 6.46
C GLN A 133 17.01 -7.83 5.56
N ALA A 134 16.76 -9.13 5.64
CA ALA A 134 17.44 -10.14 4.83
C ALA A 134 17.24 -9.97 3.32
N GLN A 135 16.17 -9.33 2.90
CA GLN A 135 15.85 -9.07 1.49
C GLN A 135 16.62 -7.88 0.89
N LYS A 136 17.41 -7.16 1.71
CA LYS A 136 18.17 -5.97 1.30
C LYS A 136 17.37 -5.00 0.45
N PRO A 137 16.26 -4.48 0.97
CA PRO A 137 15.36 -3.62 0.21
C PRO A 137 16.04 -2.29 -0.17
N VAL A 138 15.68 -1.76 -1.34
CA VAL A 138 16.17 -0.47 -1.84
C VAL A 138 15.30 0.65 -1.29
N VAL A 139 15.91 1.65 -0.68
CA VAL A 139 15.23 2.84 -0.20
C VAL A 139 14.89 3.75 -1.38
N LEU A 140 13.62 4.13 -1.51
CA LEU A 140 13.16 5.12 -2.48
C LEU A 140 12.74 6.40 -1.74
N GLU A 141 13.27 7.53 -2.18
CA GLU A 141 12.91 8.85 -1.66
C GLU A 141 11.56 9.37 -2.18
#